data_c00265fe78380c7145d399a1e2d2ba82
#
_entry.id   c00265fe78380c7145d399a1e2d2ba82
#
_cell.length_a   1.000
_cell.length_b   1.000
_cell.length_c   1.000
_cell.angle_alpha   90.00
_cell.angle_beta   90.00
_cell.angle_gamma   90.00
#
_symmetry.space_group_name_H-M   'P 1'
#
loop_
_entity.id
_entity.type
_entity.pdbx_description
1 polymer ?
#
loop_
_entity_poly.entity_id
_entity_poly.type
_entity_poly.pdbx_seq_one_letter_code
_entity_poly.pdbx_strand_id
1 'polypeptide(L)'
;MAEAIILEFSGDPALYQRVNEILGILPGSDQSGDWPDGLVSHVGASKDGGLLVFEVWESKAKQEAFMNERLGAALAQANAPEPSRVEWFSVEGQGPG
;
A
#
# COMPACT_ATOMS: atom_id res chain seq x y z
N MET A 1 -11.04 14.70 -5.36
CA MET A 1 -9.88 15.09 -4.55
C MET A 1 -9.12 13.86 -4.12
N ALA A 2 -7.79 13.96 -4.12
CA ALA A 2 -6.96 12.85 -3.71
C ALA A 2 -6.97 12.67 -2.19
N GLU A 3 -6.85 11.43 -1.76
CA GLU A 3 -6.76 11.08 -0.34
C GLU A 3 -5.57 10.17 -0.12
N ALA A 4 -4.93 10.33 1.02
CA ALA A 4 -3.75 9.54 1.38
C ALA A 4 -4.08 8.61 2.54
N ILE A 5 -3.40 7.46 2.56
CA ILE A 5 -3.55 6.49 3.63
C ILE A 5 -2.18 6.03 4.10
N ILE A 6 -2.03 5.88 5.42
CA ILE A 6 -0.87 5.24 6.03
C ILE A 6 -1.32 3.91 6.60
N LEU A 7 -0.55 2.86 6.29
CA LEU A 7 -0.71 1.53 6.88
C LEU A 7 0.61 1.15 7.55
N GLU A 8 0.55 0.76 8.81
CA GLU A 8 1.72 0.22 9.51
C GLU A 8 1.49 -1.23 9.87
N PHE A 9 2.53 -2.03 9.69
CA PHE A 9 2.51 -3.45 10.05
C PHE A 9 3.72 -3.72 10.93
N SER A 10 3.53 -4.49 12.00
CA SER A 10 4.65 -4.97 12.81
C SER A 10 5.21 -6.24 12.19
N GLY A 11 6.49 -6.51 12.39
CA GLY A 11 7.15 -7.73 11.96
C GLY A 11 8.20 -7.53 10.87
N ASP A 12 8.42 -8.57 10.08
CA ASP A 12 9.50 -8.62 9.11
C ASP A 12 9.22 -7.73 7.88
N PRO A 13 10.12 -6.80 7.54
CA PRO A 13 9.97 -6.01 6.31
C PRO A 13 9.87 -6.82 5.02
N ALA A 14 10.35 -8.07 5.02
CA ALA A 14 10.20 -8.94 3.86
C ALA A 14 8.74 -9.21 3.51
N LEU A 15 7.82 -8.92 4.43
CA LEU A 15 6.39 -9.02 4.17
C LEU A 15 5.98 -8.15 2.98
N TYR A 16 6.55 -6.96 2.87
CA TYR A 16 6.26 -6.04 1.78
C TYR A 16 6.52 -6.71 0.42
N GLN A 17 7.69 -7.32 0.28
CA GLN A 17 8.06 -7.99 -0.96
C GLN A 17 7.15 -9.18 -1.26
N ARG A 18 6.82 -9.97 -0.24
CA ARG A 18 5.93 -11.12 -0.43
C ARG A 18 4.55 -10.72 -0.92
N VAL A 19 3.99 -9.68 -0.32
CA VAL A 19 2.65 -9.20 -0.71
C VAL A 19 2.69 -8.64 -2.13
N ASN A 20 3.73 -7.88 -2.48
CA ASN A 20 3.86 -7.33 -3.82
C ASN A 20 4.01 -8.42 -4.87
N GLU A 21 4.73 -9.49 -4.58
CA GLU A 21 4.86 -10.62 -5.50
C GLU A 21 3.49 -11.28 -5.75
N ILE A 22 2.71 -11.46 -4.71
CA ILE A 22 1.37 -12.03 -4.84
C ILE A 22 0.47 -11.12 -5.70
N LEU A 23 0.59 -9.82 -5.51
CA LEU A 23 -0.20 -8.84 -6.27
C LEU A 23 0.29 -8.64 -7.70
N GLY A 24 1.52 -9.03 -8.01
CA GLY A 24 2.10 -8.78 -9.32
C GLY A 24 2.58 -7.34 -9.50
N ILE A 25 2.97 -6.70 -8.42
CA ILE A 25 3.42 -5.31 -8.40
C ILE A 25 4.93 -5.28 -8.22
N LEU A 26 5.61 -4.45 -9.01
CA LEU A 26 7.07 -4.32 -8.96
C LEU A 26 7.46 -2.88 -8.66
N PRO A 27 7.46 -2.47 -7.39
CA PRO A 27 7.93 -1.13 -7.04
C PRO A 27 9.45 -1.05 -7.20
N GLY A 28 9.95 0.15 -7.37
CA GLY A 28 11.38 0.39 -7.57
C GLY A 28 11.63 1.10 -8.88
N SER A 29 12.83 0.91 -9.44
CA SER A 29 13.22 1.67 -10.64
C SER A 29 12.37 1.36 -11.86
N ASP A 30 11.88 0.14 -11.96
CA ASP A 30 11.06 -0.31 -13.09
C ASP A 30 9.60 0.14 -12.95
N GLN A 31 9.06 0.09 -11.75
CA GLN A 31 7.69 0.46 -11.43
C GLN A 31 6.64 -0.21 -12.32
N SER A 32 6.95 -1.42 -12.79
CA SER A 32 6.03 -2.17 -13.62
C SER A 32 5.13 -3.05 -12.76
N GLY A 33 4.17 -3.72 -13.41
CA GLY A 33 3.31 -4.67 -12.76
C GLY A 33 1.84 -4.24 -12.77
N ASP A 34 1.06 -4.97 -12.00
CA ASP A 34 -0.39 -4.86 -12.00
C ASP A 34 -0.89 -3.90 -10.91
N TRP A 35 -0.51 -2.64 -11.06
CA TRP A 35 -0.90 -1.59 -10.12
C TRP A 35 -2.41 -1.39 -10.10
N PRO A 36 -3.00 -1.12 -8.92
CA PRO A 36 -4.45 -0.96 -8.84
C PRO A 36 -4.94 0.34 -9.47
N ASP A 37 -6.16 0.29 -9.98
CA ASP A 37 -6.83 1.46 -10.52
C ASP A 37 -7.03 2.51 -9.42
N GLY A 38 -6.72 3.76 -9.74
CA GLY A 38 -6.91 4.89 -8.84
C GLY A 38 -5.74 5.18 -7.93
N LEU A 39 -4.70 4.35 -7.95
CA LEU A 39 -3.49 4.61 -7.17
C LEU A 39 -2.65 5.68 -7.85
N VAL A 40 -2.36 6.76 -7.13
CA VAL A 40 -1.57 7.87 -7.66
C VAL A 40 -0.10 7.72 -7.27
N SER A 41 0.17 7.30 -6.04
CA SER A 41 1.53 7.22 -5.52
C SER A 41 1.60 6.15 -4.44
N HIS A 42 2.74 5.46 -4.33
CA HIS A 42 2.93 4.38 -3.39
C HIS A 42 4.37 4.41 -2.88
N VAL A 43 4.54 4.34 -1.57
CA VAL A 43 5.85 4.25 -0.94
C VAL A 43 5.80 3.17 0.12
N GLY A 44 6.72 2.21 0.03
CA GLY A 44 6.94 1.24 1.11
C GLY A 44 8.24 1.59 1.81
N ALA A 45 8.22 1.55 3.13
CA ALA A 45 9.38 1.88 3.94
C ALA A 45 9.46 0.93 5.13
N SER A 46 10.68 0.63 5.55
CA SER A 46 10.90 -0.17 6.73
C SER A 46 11.25 0.73 7.90
N LYS A 47 10.92 0.28 9.09
CA LYS A 47 11.29 0.94 10.34
C LYS A 47 11.57 -0.14 11.38
N ASP A 48 12.12 0.24 12.52
CA ASP A 48 12.41 -0.71 13.58
C ASP A 48 11.16 -1.48 13.97
N GLY A 49 11.21 -2.79 13.80
CA GLY A 49 10.11 -3.67 14.17
C GLY A 49 8.94 -3.67 13.22
N GLY A 50 9.07 -3.10 12.00
CA GLY A 50 7.94 -3.12 11.11
C GLY A 50 8.11 -2.49 9.75
N LEU A 51 6.97 -2.30 9.12
CA LEU A 51 6.84 -1.82 7.76
C LEU A 51 5.79 -0.72 7.73
N LEU A 52 6.06 0.33 6.97
CA LEU A 52 5.11 1.43 6.76
C LEU A 52 4.84 1.56 5.27
N VAL A 53 3.56 1.67 4.92
CA VAL A 53 3.14 1.91 3.54
C VAL A 53 2.37 3.21 3.49
N PHE A 54 2.76 4.10 2.60
CA PHE A 54 2.10 5.38 2.39
C PHE A 54 1.62 5.46 0.95
N GLU A 55 0.32 5.74 0.76
CA GLU A 55 -0.26 5.76 -0.57
C GLU A 55 -1.15 6.98 -0.76
N VAL A 56 -1.17 7.48 -2.00
CA VAL A 56 -2.11 8.51 -2.42
C VAL A 56 -3.02 7.90 -3.46
N TRP A 57 -4.32 8.10 -3.29
CA TRP A 57 -5.37 7.54 -4.15
C TRP A 57 -6.23 8.65 -4.72
N GLU A 58 -6.80 8.41 -5.90
CA GLU A 58 -7.78 9.33 -6.49
C GLU A 58 -8.99 9.49 -5.59
N SER A 59 -9.41 8.40 -4.92
CA SER A 59 -10.50 8.42 -3.97
C SER A 59 -10.37 7.28 -2.99
N LYS A 60 -10.99 7.45 -1.83
CA LYS A 60 -11.04 6.39 -0.81
C LYS A 60 -11.75 5.15 -1.35
N ALA A 61 -12.77 5.33 -2.17
CA ALA A 61 -13.52 4.22 -2.75
C ALA A 61 -12.65 3.32 -3.61
N LYS A 62 -11.70 3.89 -4.35
CA LYS A 62 -10.77 3.11 -5.18
C LYS A 62 -9.86 2.25 -4.31
N GLN A 63 -9.37 2.79 -3.18
CA GLN A 63 -8.56 2.02 -2.25
C GLN A 63 -9.37 0.90 -1.61
N GLU A 64 -10.61 1.19 -1.22
CA GLU A 64 -11.46 0.18 -0.61
C GLU A 64 -11.76 -0.96 -1.57
N ALA A 65 -11.97 -0.66 -2.84
CA ALA A 65 -12.16 -1.69 -3.85
C ALA A 65 -10.91 -2.57 -3.98
N PHE A 66 -9.73 -1.96 -4.01
CA PHE A 66 -8.48 -2.70 -4.07
C PHE A 66 -8.30 -3.61 -2.83
N MET A 67 -8.58 -3.06 -1.65
CA MET A 67 -8.49 -3.82 -0.40
C MET A 67 -9.42 -5.04 -0.44
N ASN A 68 -10.67 -4.84 -0.86
CA ASN A 68 -11.66 -5.92 -0.85
C ASN A 68 -11.41 -6.97 -1.93
N GLU A 69 -10.89 -6.56 -3.08
CA GLU A 69 -10.77 -7.46 -4.24
C GLU A 69 -9.41 -8.12 -4.36
N ARG A 70 -8.34 -7.45 -3.90
CA ARG A 70 -6.98 -7.94 -4.12
C ARG A 70 -6.11 -7.95 -2.88
N LEU A 71 -5.99 -6.82 -2.20
CA LEU A 71 -5.01 -6.68 -1.12
C LEU A 71 -5.33 -7.57 0.08
N GLY A 72 -6.59 -7.64 0.46
CA GLY A 72 -6.99 -8.48 1.59
C GLY A 72 -6.61 -9.94 1.39
N ALA A 73 -6.84 -10.47 0.18
CA ALA A 73 -6.48 -11.85 -0.15
C ALA A 73 -4.95 -12.03 -0.15
N ALA A 74 -4.21 -11.05 -0.68
CA ALA A 74 -2.75 -11.12 -0.71
C ALA A 74 -2.16 -11.10 0.71
N LEU A 75 -2.70 -10.28 1.58
CA LEU A 75 -2.28 -10.22 2.97
C LEU A 75 -2.54 -11.56 3.67
N ALA A 76 -3.70 -12.16 3.42
CA ALA A 76 -4.02 -13.46 4.01
C ALA A 76 -3.08 -14.55 3.51
N GLN A 77 -2.77 -14.56 2.22
CA GLN A 77 -1.83 -15.54 1.65
C GLN A 77 -0.43 -15.39 2.22
N ALA A 78 -0.02 -14.17 2.52
CA ALA A 78 1.30 -13.89 3.08
C ALA A 78 1.34 -14.09 4.59
N ASN A 79 0.23 -14.46 5.22
CA ASN A 79 0.11 -14.56 6.67
C ASN A 79 0.47 -13.24 7.36
N ALA A 80 0.08 -12.12 6.76
CA ALA A 80 0.37 -10.82 7.30
C ALA A 80 -0.47 -10.57 8.57
N PRO A 81 0.11 -9.92 9.59
CA PRO A 81 -0.69 -9.48 10.72
C PRO A 81 -1.61 -8.34 10.29
N GLU A 82 -2.64 -8.08 11.08
CA GLU A 82 -3.44 -6.90 10.86
C GLU A 82 -2.58 -5.66 11.03
N PRO A 83 -2.87 -4.57 10.27
CA PRO A 83 -2.10 -3.35 10.43
C PRO A 83 -2.26 -2.81 11.85
N SER A 84 -1.14 -2.36 12.43
CA SER A 84 -1.14 -1.74 13.75
C SER A 84 -1.64 -0.30 13.69
N ARG A 85 -1.65 0.29 12.49
CA ARG A 85 -2.15 1.65 12.28
C ARG A 85 -2.73 1.76 10.89
N VAL A 86 -3.91 2.38 10.79
CA VAL A 86 -4.51 2.77 9.51
C VAL A 86 -5.02 4.19 9.71
N GLU A 87 -4.55 5.12 8.90
CA GLU A 87 -4.96 6.51 9.05
C GLU A 87 -5.12 7.16 7.68
N TRP A 88 -6.21 7.91 7.52
CA TRP A 88 -6.52 8.62 6.28
C TRP A 88 -6.28 10.10 6.43
N PHE A 89 -5.86 10.73 5.33
CA PHE A 89 -5.58 12.16 5.26
C PHE A 89 -6.15 12.74 3.98
N SER A 90 -6.66 13.97 4.03
CA SER A 90 -7.00 14.71 2.83
C SER A 90 -5.73 15.33 2.26
N VAL A 91 -5.51 15.16 0.96
CA VAL A 91 -4.32 15.72 0.33
C VAL A 91 -4.55 17.20 0.05
N GLU A 92 -3.70 18.06 0.62
CA GLU A 92 -3.78 19.51 0.43
C GLU A 92 -2.92 19.98 -0.74
N GLY A 93 -1.86 19.25 -1.04
CA GLY A 93 -0.99 19.56 -2.15
C GLY A 93 -0.13 18.35 -2.49
N GLN A 94 0.28 18.25 -3.75
CA GLN A 94 0.99 17.09 -4.23
C GLN A 94 1.93 17.48 -5.37
N GLY A 95 3.11 16.93 -5.36
CA GLY A 95 4.10 17.07 -6.41
C GLY A 95 5.51 16.94 -5.84
N PRO A 96 6.58 17.04 -6.66
CA PRO A 96 6.61 16.75 -8.08
C PRO A 96 6.43 15.26 -8.27
N GLY A 97 5.80 14.92 -9.29
CA GLY A 97 5.44 13.55 -9.43
C GLY A 97 6.11 12.60 -10.27
#